data_aa4f112f1714d681174bd56d60b7241f
#
_entry.id   aa4f112f1714d681174bd56d60b7241f
#
_cell.length_a   1.000
_cell.length_b   1.000
_cell.length_c   1.000
_cell.angle_alpha   90.00
_cell.angle_beta   90.00
_cell.angle_gamma   90.00
#
_symmetry.space_group_name_H-M   'P 1'
#
loop_
_entity.id
_entity.type
_entity.pdbx_description
1 polymer ?
#
loop_
_entity_poly.entity_id
_entity_poly.type
_entity_poly.pdbx_seq_one_letter_code
_entity_poly.pdbx_strand_id
1 'polypeptide(L)'
;MPPRPNGRAGWVRIDSVHQGEARNRQAIESKLAYTEFLALLIGDEIARRDQKKFSTRLRRAQFRTTKTLDQFDFARLPQLNRALVHDLATGRYLQEKAPVLIVGPCGTGKSHLAQALGHCAVRQGVDVVFATCASLTSSLNAARASGAYERKLASLAKVPLLIIDDFGLKPLRAPFDEDLHDLISERYERASTIVTSNLDFSEWDQAFAVNRLLGSATLDRLRHNAYCLELDGQSYRAPKLLPKISQTAVIKKEAKSTTV
;
A
#
# COMPACT_ATOMS: atom_id res chain seq x y z
N MET A 1 -25.34 -25.46 4.70
CA MET A 1 -24.02 -25.03 4.24
C MET A 1 -23.40 -26.17 3.46
N PRO A 2 -23.08 -26.03 2.16
CA PRO A 2 -22.39 -27.10 1.43
C PRO A 2 -20.93 -27.19 1.91
N PRO A 3 -20.31 -28.37 1.99
CA PRO A 3 -18.97 -28.57 2.47
C PRO A 3 -17.96 -27.90 1.54
N ARG A 4 -16.94 -27.26 2.11
CA ARG A 4 -15.81 -26.68 1.36
C ARG A 4 -15.03 -27.78 0.65
N PRO A 5 -14.76 -27.72 -0.66
CA PRO A 5 -13.97 -28.73 -1.34
C PRO A 5 -12.52 -28.67 -0.88
N ASN A 6 -12.03 -29.75 -0.28
CA ASN A 6 -10.61 -29.96 -0.02
C ASN A 6 -9.86 -30.01 -1.34
N GLY A 7 -8.76 -29.22 -1.45
CA GLY A 7 -7.97 -29.03 -2.66
C GLY A 7 -7.23 -30.27 -3.13
N ARG A 8 -7.93 -31.27 -3.65
CA ARG A 8 -7.35 -32.41 -4.37
C ARG A 8 -7.35 -32.16 -5.87
N ALA A 9 -6.23 -32.50 -6.51
CA ALA A 9 -6.08 -32.48 -7.96
C ALA A 9 -7.25 -33.27 -8.60
N GLY A 10 -8.05 -32.61 -9.46
CA GLY A 10 -9.16 -33.24 -10.17
C GLY A 10 -10.48 -32.48 -10.16
N TRP A 11 -10.66 -31.45 -9.31
CA TRP A 11 -11.87 -30.64 -9.29
C TRP A 11 -11.75 -29.48 -10.27
N VAL A 12 -12.40 -29.60 -11.42
CA VAL A 12 -12.66 -28.46 -12.30
C VAL A 12 -13.70 -27.59 -11.60
N ARG A 13 -13.36 -26.34 -11.31
CA ARG A 13 -14.31 -25.39 -10.72
C ARG A 13 -15.45 -25.13 -11.71
N ILE A 14 -16.67 -25.01 -11.19
CA ILE A 14 -17.88 -24.69 -11.98
C ILE A 14 -17.62 -23.47 -12.87
N ASP A 15 -16.92 -22.44 -12.39
CA ASP A 15 -16.56 -21.26 -13.17
C ASP A 15 -15.70 -21.57 -14.41
N SER A 16 -14.77 -22.52 -14.32
CA SER A 16 -13.93 -22.91 -15.47
C SER A 16 -14.68 -23.77 -16.49
N VAL A 17 -15.71 -24.49 -16.07
CA VAL A 17 -16.61 -25.21 -16.99
C VAL A 17 -17.46 -24.22 -17.77
N HIS A 18 -18.09 -23.24 -17.12
CA HIS A 18 -18.87 -22.20 -17.80
C HIS A 18 -18.05 -21.35 -18.75
N GLN A 19 -16.79 -21.01 -18.41
CA GLN A 19 -15.90 -20.33 -19.34
C GLN A 19 -15.55 -21.20 -20.56
N GLY A 20 -15.30 -22.49 -20.35
CA GLY A 20 -15.04 -23.44 -21.42
C GLY A 20 -16.24 -23.57 -22.38
N GLU A 21 -17.47 -23.64 -21.85
CA GLU A 21 -18.71 -23.68 -22.63
C GLU A 21 -18.91 -22.37 -23.43
N ALA A 22 -18.64 -21.21 -22.84
CA ALA A 22 -18.72 -19.93 -23.53
C ALA A 22 -17.72 -19.84 -24.69
N ARG A 23 -16.49 -20.29 -24.48
CA ARG A 23 -15.45 -20.34 -25.53
C ARG A 23 -15.77 -21.34 -26.62
N ASN A 24 -16.36 -22.49 -26.27
CA ASN A 24 -16.81 -23.47 -27.26
C ASN A 24 -17.91 -22.88 -28.15
N ARG A 25 -18.91 -22.22 -27.60
CA ARG A 25 -19.94 -21.48 -28.37
C ARG A 25 -19.33 -20.44 -29.29
N GLN A 26 -18.43 -19.61 -28.76
CA GLN A 26 -17.70 -18.61 -29.56
C GLN A 26 -16.94 -19.26 -30.74
N ALA A 27 -16.24 -20.38 -30.50
CA ALA A 27 -15.47 -21.06 -31.51
C ALA A 27 -16.37 -21.60 -32.62
N ILE A 28 -17.53 -22.14 -32.28
CA ILE A 28 -18.52 -22.64 -33.25
C ILE A 28 -19.09 -21.49 -34.09
N GLU A 29 -19.55 -20.42 -33.42
CA GLU A 29 -20.14 -19.24 -34.06
C GLU A 29 -19.14 -18.54 -35.00
N SER A 30 -17.89 -18.38 -34.55
CA SER A 30 -16.82 -17.69 -35.30
C SER A 30 -16.05 -18.62 -36.25
N LYS A 31 -16.38 -19.92 -36.30
CA LYS A 31 -15.68 -20.95 -37.10
C LYS A 31 -14.16 -20.94 -36.93
N LEU A 32 -13.73 -20.85 -35.65
CA LEU A 32 -12.30 -20.77 -35.31
C LEU A 32 -11.58 -22.07 -35.68
N ALA A 33 -10.33 -21.96 -36.14
CA ALA A 33 -9.45 -23.11 -36.27
C ALA A 33 -9.17 -23.74 -34.89
N TYR A 34 -8.90 -25.04 -34.87
CA TYR A 34 -8.64 -25.76 -33.59
C TYR A 34 -7.50 -25.16 -32.81
N THR A 35 -6.44 -24.68 -33.45
CA THR A 35 -5.29 -23.99 -32.83
C THR A 35 -5.68 -22.65 -32.21
N GLU A 36 -6.58 -21.89 -32.82
CA GLU A 36 -7.08 -20.63 -32.29
C GLU A 36 -7.95 -20.85 -31.03
N PHE A 37 -8.80 -21.87 -31.07
CA PHE A 37 -9.60 -22.27 -29.92
C PHE A 37 -8.71 -22.68 -28.72
N LEU A 38 -7.68 -23.49 -28.95
CA LEU A 38 -6.71 -23.87 -27.94
C LEU A 38 -5.97 -22.63 -27.39
N ALA A 39 -5.55 -21.70 -28.25
CA ALA A 39 -4.89 -20.48 -27.83
C ALA A 39 -5.77 -19.63 -26.90
N LEU A 40 -7.08 -19.52 -27.20
CA LEU A 40 -8.04 -18.83 -26.33
C LEU A 40 -8.18 -19.51 -24.96
N LEU A 41 -8.30 -20.84 -24.92
CA LEU A 41 -8.39 -21.59 -23.66
C LEU A 41 -7.13 -21.45 -22.80
N ILE A 42 -5.96 -21.55 -23.43
CA ILE A 42 -4.66 -21.37 -22.75
C ILE A 42 -4.54 -19.93 -22.24
N GLY A 43 -4.95 -18.94 -23.05
CA GLY A 43 -4.95 -17.53 -22.65
C GLY A 43 -5.83 -17.27 -21.42
N ASP A 44 -7.04 -17.82 -21.39
CA ASP A 44 -7.96 -17.71 -20.25
C ASP A 44 -7.36 -18.35 -18.97
N GLU A 45 -6.71 -19.51 -19.10
CA GLU A 45 -6.09 -20.17 -17.95
C GLU A 45 -4.86 -19.40 -17.44
N ILE A 46 -4.04 -18.83 -18.32
CA ILE A 46 -2.92 -17.95 -17.93
C ILE A 46 -3.47 -16.72 -17.18
N ALA A 47 -4.47 -16.04 -17.77
CA ALA A 47 -5.08 -14.86 -17.13
C ALA A 47 -5.67 -15.19 -15.75
N ARG A 48 -6.33 -16.34 -15.62
CA ARG A 48 -6.88 -16.84 -14.35
C ARG A 48 -5.79 -17.11 -13.31
N ARG A 49 -4.68 -17.73 -13.73
CA ARG A 49 -3.53 -18.00 -12.84
C ARG A 49 -2.89 -16.70 -12.37
N ASP A 50 -2.73 -15.74 -13.26
CA ASP A 50 -2.11 -14.45 -12.94
C ASP A 50 -3.00 -13.61 -12.04
N GLN A 51 -4.32 -13.63 -12.28
CA GLN A 51 -5.29 -13.01 -11.38
C GLN A 51 -5.28 -13.64 -9.98
N LYS A 52 -5.13 -14.96 -9.88
CA LYS A 52 -5.00 -15.66 -8.60
C LYS A 52 -3.71 -15.29 -7.87
N LYS A 53 -2.58 -15.22 -8.59
CA LYS A 53 -1.29 -14.77 -8.03
C LYS A 53 -1.39 -13.33 -7.52
N PHE A 54 -1.95 -12.43 -8.34
CA PHE A 54 -2.18 -11.04 -7.97
C PHE A 54 -3.04 -10.92 -6.70
N SER A 55 -4.20 -11.56 -6.67
CA SER A 55 -5.10 -11.55 -5.52
C SER A 55 -4.43 -12.10 -4.25
N THR A 56 -3.57 -13.11 -4.39
CA THR A 56 -2.84 -13.69 -3.26
C THR A 56 -1.78 -12.71 -2.73
N ARG A 57 -1.00 -12.06 -3.62
CA ARG A 57 -0.04 -11.02 -3.24
C ARG A 57 -0.72 -9.83 -2.58
N LEU A 58 -1.82 -9.37 -3.17
CA LEU A 58 -2.59 -8.25 -2.62
C LEU A 58 -3.08 -8.52 -1.20
N ARG A 59 -3.58 -9.74 -0.93
CA ARG A 59 -3.98 -10.15 0.43
C ARG A 59 -2.80 -10.23 1.39
N ARG A 60 -1.64 -10.73 0.94
CA ARG A 60 -0.40 -10.80 1.74
C ARG A 60 0.16 -9.43 2.08
N ALA A 61 -0.03 -8.45 1.20
CA ALA A 61 0.44 -7.09 1.41
C ALA A 61 -0.24 -6.41 2.61
N GLN A 62 -1.41 -6.86 3.05
CA GLN A 62 -2.14 -6.33 4.21
C GLN A 62 -2.45 -4.83 4.13
N PHE A 63 -2.71 -4.32 2.93
CA PHE A 63 -3.12 -2.92 2.78
C PHE A 63 -4.40 -2.65 3.55
N ARG A 64 -4.46 -1.49 4.21
CA ARG A 64 -5.65 -1.09 4.98
C ARG A 64 -6.86 -0.78 4.09
N THR A 65 -6.59 -0.23 2.91
CA THR A 65 -7.61 0.19 1.95
C THR A 65 -7.08 0.00 0.54
N THR A 66 -7.98 -0.13 -0.43
CA THR A 66 -7.62 -0.13 -1.85
C THR A 66 -7.33 1.32 -2.28
N LYS A 67 -6.08 1.73 -2.18
CA LYS A 67 -5.58 3.05 -2.58
C LYS A 67 -4.72 2.87 -3.82
N THR A 68 -5.19 3.41 -4.96
CA THR A 68 -4.46 3.38 -6.23
C THR A 68 -3.95 4.76 -6.60
N LEU A 69 -2.98 4.81 -7.51
CA LEU A 69 -2.41 6.07 -7.96
C LEU A 69 -3.44 6.90 -8.75
N ASP A 70 -4.36 6.24 -9.48
CA ASP A 70 -5.45 6.88 -10.21
C ASP A 70 -6.42 7.64 -9.29
N GLN A 71 -6.53 7.22 -8.03
CA GLN A 71 -7.36 7.86 -7.01
C GLN A 71 -6.63 8.98 -6.26
N PHE A 72 -5.34 9.19 -6.55
CA PHE A 72 -4.55 10.22 -5.88
C PHE A 72 -4.77 11.58 -6.52
N ASP A 73 -5.28 12.53 -5.74
CA ASP A 73 -5.57 13.89 -6.22
C ASP A 73 -4.30 14.76 -6.20
N PHE A 74 -3.58 14.76 -7.30
CA PHE A 74 -2.39 15.59 -7.49
C PHE A 74 -2.68 17.09 -7.53
N ALA A 75 -3.92 17.50 -7.81
CA ALA A 75 -4.25 18.92 -7.93
C ALA A 75 -4.12 19.65 -6.59
N ARG A 76 -4.29 18.93 -5.47
CA ARG A 76 -4.13 19.49 -4.12
C ARG A 76 -2.68 19.61 -3.66
N LEU A 77 -1.75 19.03 -4.39
CA LEU A 77 -0.31 19.03 -4.08
C LEU A 77 0.49 19.53 -5.29
N PRO A 78 0.34 20.81 -5.65
CA PRO A 78 0.97 21.35 -6.86
C PRO A 78 2.49 21.32 -6.82
N GLN A 79 3.09 21.29 -5.62
CA GLN A 79 4.53 21.21 -5.41
C GLN A 79 5.08 19.79 -5.51
N LEU A 80 4.22 18.76 -5.42
CA LEU A 80 4.68 17.37 -5.53
C LEU A 80 5.18 17.08 -6.94
N ASN A 81 6.40 16.59 -7.04
CA ASN A 81 6.98 16.17 -8.32
C ASN A 81 6.26 14.94 -8.89
N ARG A 82 5.26 15.19 -9.75
CA ARG A 82 4.46 14.13 -10.38
C ARG A 82 5.30 13.21 -11.25
N ALA A 83 6.29 13.75 -11.95
CA ALA A 83 7.16 12.94 -12.81
C ALA A 83 7.93 11.91 -11.97
N LEU A 84 8.47 12.32 -10.81
CA LEU A 84 9.12 11.41 -9.87
C LEU A 84 8.14 10.34 -9.35
N VAL A 85 6.92 10.71 -9.00
CA VAL A 85 5.92 9.72 -8.54
C VAL A 85 5.59 8.70 -9.63
N HIS A 86 5.46 9.14 -10.89
CA HIS A 86 5.23 8.24 -12.02
C HIS A 86 6.45 7.35 -12.29
N ASP A 87 7.66 7.87 -12.19
CA ASP A 87 8.90 7.09 -12.31
C ASP A 87 8.98 6.02 -11.21
N LEU A 88 8.69 6.37 -9.96
CA LEU A 88 8.60 5.40 -8.86
C LEU A 88 7.52 4.33 -9.12
N ALA A 89 6.38 4.70 -9.71
CA ALA A 89 5.32 3.74 -10.05
C ALA A 89 5.76 2.70 -11.10
N THR A 90 6.78 2.98 -11.91
CA THR A 90 7.40 1.98 -12.80
C THR A 90 8.19 0.90 -12.05
N GLY A 91 8.47 1.10 -10.77
CA GLY A 91 9.24 0.15 -9.95
C GLY A 91 10.76 0.34 -10.00
N ARG A 92 11.25 1.48 -10.50
CA ARG A 92 12.68 1.78 -10.57
C ARG A 92 13.36 1.63 -9.22
N TYR A 93 12.79 2.20 -8.15
CA TYR A 93 13.31 2.10 -6.79
C TYR A 93 13.44 0.65 -6.28
N LEU A 94 12.60 -0.28 -6.79
CA LEU A 94 12.70 -1.71 -6.46
C LEU A 94 13.91 -2.37 -7.11
N GLN A 95 14.22 -1.99 -8.35
CA GLN A 95 15.40 -2.50 -9.08
C GLN A 95 16.68 -1.98 -8.45
N GLU A 96 16.71 -0.72 -8.07
CA GLU A 96 17.82 -0.04 -7.40
C GLU A 96 17.93 -0.41 -5.91
N LYS A 97 16.90 -1.08 -5.35
CA LYS A 97 16.79 -1.39 -3.91
C LYS A 97 16.85 -0.14 -3.04
N ALA A 98 16.44 0.99 -3.60
CA ALA A 98 16.48 2.29 -2.97
C ALA A 98 15.28 2.48 -2.02
N PRO A 99 15.47 3.16 -0.89
CA PRO A 99 14.36 3.59 -0.04
C PRO A 99 13.54 4.69 -0.70
N VAL A 100 12.24 4.77 -0.33
CA VAL A 100 11.37 5.90 -0.66
C VAL A 100 10.85 6.50 0.64
N LEU A 101 11.17 7.75 0.89
CA LEU A 101 10.82 8.47 2.11
C LEU A 101 9.75 9.51 1.79
N ILE A 102 8.61 9.45 2.49
CA ILE A 102 7.45 10.31 2.23
C ILE A 102 7.11 11.06 3.52
N VAL A 103 7.33 12.37 3.53
CA VAL A 103 7.09 13.23 4.70
C VAL A 103 6.03 14.29 4.42
N GLY A 104 5.54 14.93 5.46
CA GLY A 104 4.62 16.06 5.40
C GLY A 104 3.54 16.04 6.46
N PRO A 105 2.71 17.08 6.58
CA PRO A 105 1.68 17.22 7.60
C PRO A 105 0.64 16.10 7.59
N CYS A 106 -0.08 15.95 8.70
CA CYS A 106 -1.16 14.99 8.81
C CYS A 106 -2.25 15.23 7.75
N GLY A 107 -2.70 14.14 7.12
CA GLY A 107 -3.82 14.22 6.16
C GLY A 107 -3.45 14.59 4.73
N THR A 108 -2.18 14.84 4.39
CA THR A 108 -1.72 15.22 3.04
C THR A 108 -1.68 14.05 2.04
N GLY A 109 -2.01 12.82 2.46
CA GLY A 109 -2.07 11.67 1.53
C GLY A 109 -0.84 10.78 1.52
N LYS A 110 0.13 10.92 2.43
CA LYS A 110 1.35 10.09 2.52
C LYS A 110 1.07 8.59 2.48
N SER A 111 0.22 8.11 3.40
CA SER A 111 -0.17 6.70 3.46
C SER A 111 -0.94 6.25 2.21
N HIS A 112 -1.67 7.15 1.54
CA HIS A 112 -2.30 6.86 0.25
C HIS A 112 -1.23 6.61 -0.80
N LEU A 113 -0.27 7.53 -0.95
CA LEU A 113 0.79 7.44 -1.93
C LEU A 113 1.65 6.20 -1.72
N ALA A 114 2.05 5.92 -0.47
CA ALA A 114 2.81 4.72 -0.12
C ALA A 114 2.07 3.42 -0.50
N GLN A 115 0.77 3.33 -0.18
CA GLN A 115 -0.07 2.18 -0.58
C GLN A 115 -0.25 2.11 -2.10
N ALA A 116 -0.41 3.24 -2.79
CA ALA A 116 -0.54 3.29 -4.24
C ALA A 116 0.72 2.76 -4.94
N LEU A 117 1.91 3.17 -4.50
CA LEU A 117 3.18 2.62 -4.98
C LEU A 117 3.28 1.11 -4.68
N GLY A 118 2.86 0.68 -3.49
CA GLY A 118 2.77 -0.74 -3.14
C GLY A 118 1.81 -1.52 -4.06
N HIS A 119 0.67 -0.95 -4.43
CA HIS A 119 -0.24 -1.55 -5.42
C HIS A 119 0.39 -1.67 -6.81
N CYS A 120 1.15 -0.65 -7.26
CA CYS A 120 1.92 -0.73 -8.51
C CYS A 120 2.93 -1.89 -8.45
N ALA A 121 3.66 -2.05 -7.35
CA ALA A 121 4.60 -3.15 -7.14
C ALA A 121 3.91 -4.52 -7.18
N VAL A 122 2.76 -4.68 -6.51
CA VAL A 122 1.98 -5.94 -6.55
C VAL A 122 1.51 -6.28 -7.96
N ARG A 123 1.08 -5.29 -8.76
CA ARG A 123 0.71 -5.49 -10.18
C ARG A 123 1.88 -5.99 -11.02
N GLN A 124 3.10 -5.55 -10.70
CA GLN A 124 4.35 -6.01 -11.35
C GLN A 124 4.82 -7.37 -10.82
N GLY A 125 4.06 -8.01 -9.95
CA GLY A 125 4.39 -9.33 -9.41
C GLY A 125 5.33 -9.32 -8.21
N VAL A 126 5.58 -8.16 -7.59
CA VAL A 126 6.44 -8.01 -6.42
C VAL A 126 5.65 -8.31 -5.14
N ASP A 127 6.24 -9.06 -4.23
CA ASP A 127 5.67 -9.28 -2.90
C ASP A 127 5.90 -8.05 -2.02
N VAL A 128 4.82 -7.58 -1.38
CA VAL A 128 4.81 -6.37 -0.55
C VAL A 128 4.29 -6.71 0.83
N VAL A 129 4.83 -6.07 1.85
CA VAL A 129 4.27 -6.05 3.21
C VAL A 129 4.06 -4.60 3.63
N PHE A 130 2.82 -4.27 4.00
CA PHE A 130 2.47 -2.98 4.58
C PHE A 130 2.25 -3.16 6.09
N ALA A 131 2.90 -2.33 6.89
CA ALA A 131 2.69 -2.27 8.32
C ALA A 131 2.80 -0.82 8.81
N THR A 132 2.02 -0.43 9.82
CA THR A 132 2.36 0.78 10.56
C THR A 132 3.50 0.50 11.51
N CYS A 133 4.26 1.52 11.89
CA CYS A 133 5.31 1.41 12.89
C CYS A 133 4.79 0.72 14.17
N ALA A 134 3.59 1.10 14.64
CA ALA A 134 2.96 0.48 15.81
C ALA A 134 2.59 -1.00 15.60
N SER A 135 2.05 -1.37 14.42
CA SER A 135 1.71 -2.78 14.14
C SER A 135 2.95 -3.65 13.97
N LEU A 136 4.02 -3.08 13.42
CA LEU A 136 5.31 -3.75 13.29
C LEU A 136 5.88 -4.07 14.68
N THR A 137 5.93 -3.07 15.58
CA THR A 137 6.32 -3.24 16.99
C THR A 137 5.52 -4.35 17.67
N SER A 138 4.19 -4.30 17.57
CA SER A 138 3.32 -5.32 18.18
C SER A 138 3.59 -6.71 17.62
N SER A 139 3.84 -6.83 16.30
CA SER A 139 4.10 -8.13 15.67
C SER A 139 5.44 -8.72 16.05
N LEU A 140 6.49 -7.89 16.24
CA LEU A 140 7.81 -8.33 16.70
C LEU A 140 7.77 -8.74 18.17
N ASN A 141 7.07 -7.98 19.02
CA ASN A 141 6.88 -8.35 20.42
C ASN A 141 6.12 -9.68 20.59
N ALA A 142 5.04 -9.89 19.80
CA ALA A 142 4.31 -11.15 19.80
C ALA A 142 5.18 -12.32 19.31
N ALA A 143 6.01 -12.09 18.29
CA ALA A 143 6.95 -13.09 17.80
C ALA A 143 8.04 -13.42 18.85
N ARG A 144 8.52 -12.44 19.61
CA ARG A 144 9.47 -12.64 20.71
C ARG A 144 8.86 -13.49 21.82
N ALA A 145 7.62 -13.19 22.23
CA ALA A 145 6.90 -13.97 23.23
C ALA A 145 6.63 -15.42 22.84
N SER A 146 6.51 -15.70 21.53
CA SER A 146 6.28 -17.05 20.98
C SER A 146 7.54 -17.76 20.52
N GLY A 147 8.74 -17.20 20.74
CA GLY A 147 10.02 -17.79 20.28
C GLY A 147 10.20 -17.77 18.75
N ALA A 148 9.43 -16.97 18.02
CA ALA A 148 9.45 -16.89 16.56
C ALA A 148 10.14 -15.63 16.03
N TYR A 149 10.82 -14.86 16.90
CA TYR A 149 11.39 -13.55 16.58
C TYR A 149 12.32 -13.58 15.37
N GLU A 150 13.36 -14.42 15.38
CA GLU A 150 14.35 -14.51 14.29
C GLU A 150 13.68 -14.82 12.95
N ARG A 151 12.72 -15.75 12.96
CA ARG A 151 11.98 -16.12 11.74
C ARG A 151 11.13 -14.95 11.24
N LYS A 152 10.52 -14.17 12.14
CA LYS A 152 9.71 -13.02 11.79
C LYS A 152 10.57 -11.89 11.23
N LEU A 153 11.70 -11.58 11.87
CA LEU A 153 12.65 -10.56 11.42
C LEU A 153 13.20 -10.93 10.03
N ALA A 154 13.69 -12.15 9.87
CA ALA A 154 14.19 -12.64 8.58
C ALA A 154 13.12 -12.62 7.47
N SER A 155 11.86 -12.90 7.81
CA SER A 155 10.75 -12.78 6.85
C SER A 155 10.53 -11.34 6.40
N LEU A 156 10.59 -10.37 7.32
CA LEU A 156 10.46 -8.94 7.01
C LEU A 156 11.68 -8.39 6.26
N ALA A 157 12.87 -8.90 6.59
CA ALA A 157 14.11 -8.53 5.90
C ALA A 157 14.12 -8.98 4.43
N LYS A 158 13.57 -10.15 4.13
CA LYS A 158 13.60 -10.76 2.78
C LYS A 158 12.51 -10.28 1.84
N VAL A 159 11.43 -9.65 2.34
CA VAL A 159 10.36 -9.17 1.44
C VAL A 159 10.89 -8.07 0.52
N PRO A 160 10.65 -8.14 -0.81
CA PRO A 160 11.20 -7.17 -1.75
C PRO A 160 10.80 -5.73 -1.47
N LEU A 161 9.56 -5.50 -1.01
CA LEU A 161 9.08 -4.18 -0.60
C LEU A 161 8.43 -4.22 0.78
N LEU A 162 8.99 -3.49 1.73
CA LEU A 162 8.39 -3.22 3.03
C LEU A 162 7.91 -1.77 3.08
N ILE A 163 6.66 -1.55 3.49
CA ILE A 163 6.09 -0.22 3.71
C ILE A 163 5.88 -0.04 5.21
N ILE A 164 6.57 0.93 5.79
CA ILE A 164 6.46 1.32 7.21
C ILE A 164 5.72 2.65 7.25
N ASP A 165 4.46 2.60 7.67
CA ASP A 165 3.59 3.77 7.75
C ASP A 165 3.60 4.37 9.16
N ASP A 166 3.42 5.69 9.26
CA ASP A 166 3.37 6.43 10.52
C ASP A 166 4.67 6.32 11.37
N PHE A 167 5.85 6.38 10.72
CA PHE A 167 7.14 6.41 11.42
C PHE A 167 7.26 7.69 12.26
N GLY A 168 7.80 7.55 13.47
CA GLY A 168 8.07 8.68 14.36
C GLY A 168 6.82 9.29 15.01
N LEU A 169 5.60 8.74 14.79
CA LEU A 169 4.38 9.22 15.44
C LEU A 169 4.44 9.08 16.98
N LYS A 170 5.22 8.15 17.47
CA LYS A 170 5.58 7.96 18.88
C LYS A 170 7.07 7.68 18.95
N PRO A 171 7.76 8.14 20.02
CA PRO A 171 9.16 7.79 20.23
C PRO A 171 9.33 6.26 20.32
N LEU A 172 10.35 5.76 19.65
CA LEU A 172 10.72 4.37 19.68
C LEU A 172 11.33 4.05 21.05
N ARG A 173 11.04 2.88 21.57
CA ARG A 173 11.53 2.39 22.86
C ARG A 173 12.09 0.99 22.70
N ALA A 174 13.05 0.66 23.54
CA ALA A 174 13.61 -0.70 23.60
C ALA A 174 12.49 -1.74 23.81
N PRO A 175 12.58 -2.89 23.17
CA PRO A 175 13.62 -3.31 22.25
C PRO A 175 13.36 -2.93 20.78
N PHE A 176 12.32 -2.17 20.46
CA PHE A 176 11.90 -1.93 19.08
C PHE A 176 12.83 -0.99 18.31
N ASP A 177 13.51 -0.07 18.98
CA ASP A 177 14.55 0.76 18.37
C ASP A 177 15.70 -0.09 17.82
N GLU A 178 16.15 -1.09 18.57
CA GLU A 178 17.13 -2.09 18.14
C GLU A 178 16.57 -2.98 17.01
N ASP A 179 15.35 -3.51 17.18
CA ASP A 179 14.68 -4.33 16.17
C ASP A 179 14.56 -3.60 14.82
N LEU A 180 14.22 -2.31 14.86
CA LEU A 180 14.10 -1.50 13.65
C LEU A 180 15.47 -1.26 13.02
N HIS A 181 16.51 -1.00 13.82
CA HIS A 181 17.87 -0.88 13.34
C HIS A 181 18.33 -2.14 12.62
N ASP A 182 18.14 -3.30 13.23
CA ASP A 182 18.53 -4.59 12.66
C ASP A 182 17.77 -4.86 11.37
N LEU A 183 16.45 -4.60 11.37
CA LEU A 183 15.62 -4.76 10.18
C LEU A 183 16.09 -3.87 9.01
N ILE A 184 16.36 -2.59 9.26
CA ILE A 184 16.85 -1.67 8.24
C ILE A 184 18.25 -2.05 7.77
N SER A 185 19.14 -2.47 8.68
CA SER A 185 20.48 -2.93 8.36
C SER A 185 20.47 -4.17 7.47
N GLU A 186 19.62 -5.15 7.76
CA GLU A 186 19.46 -6.35 6.92
C GLU A 186 18.86 -6.02 5.54
N ARG A 187 18.06 -4.97 5.42
CA ARG A 187 17.44 -4.56 4.16
C ARG A 187 18.30 -3.61 3.34
N TYR A 188 19.27 -2.96 3.96
CA TYR A 188 20.13 -1.97 3.33
C TYR A 188 20.79 -2.54 2.06
N GLU A 189 20.62 -1.87 0.92
CA GLU A 189 21.08 -2.26 -0.43
C GLU A 189 20.58 -3.65 -0.94
N ARG A 190 19.69 -4.31 -0.19
CA ARG A 190 19.16 -5.63 -0.56
C ARG A 190 17.69 -5.62 -0.95
N ALA A 191 16.90 -4.74 -0.35
CA ALA A 191 15.46 -4.64 -0.59
C ALA A 191 14.95 -3.24 -0.31
N SER A 192 13.95 -2.80 -1.08
CA SER A 192 13.39 -1.45 -0.96
C SER A 192 12.48 -1.31 0.27
N THR A 193 12.54 -0.13 0.88
CA THR A 193 11.68 0.21 2.02
C THR A 193 11.01 1.56 1.74
N ILE A 194 9.68 1.62 1.85
CA ILE A 194 8.94 2.89 1.85
C ILE A 194 8.64 3.26 3.29
N VAL A 195 8.99 4.49 3.68
CA VAL A 195 8.68 5.01 5.03
C VAL A 195 7.85 6.27 4.89
N THR A 196 6.73 6.34 5.62
CA THR A 196 5.96 7.58 5.73
C THR A 196 6.08 8.17 7.12
N SER A 197 6.19 9.49 7.22
CA SER A 197 6.29 10.19 8.50
C SER A 197 5.53 11.52 8.48
N ASN A 198 5.02 11.91 9.65
CA ASN A 198 4.50 13.25 9.88
C ASN A 198 5.58 14.24 10.35
N LEU A 199 6.75 13.73 10.70
CA LEU A 199 7.93 14.51 11.04
C LEU A 199 8.67 14.90 9.77
N ASP A 200 9.24 16.09 9.74
CA ASP A 200 10.18 16.48 8.70
C ASP A 200 11.47 15.67 8.81
N PHE A 201 12.23 15.58 7.73
CA PHE A 201 13.48 14.80 7.72
C PHE A 201 14.47 15.24 8.80
N SER A 202 14.50 16.52 9.16
CA SER A 202 15.34 17.07 10.24
C SER A 202 14.92 16.64 11.64
N GLU A 203 13.68 16.19 11.80
CA GLU A 203 13.10 15.82 13.08
C GLU A 203 13.11 14.29 13.33
N TRP A 204 13.55 13.49 12.37
CA TRP A 204 13.49 12.03 12.48
C TRP A 204 14.35 11.45 13.60
N ASP A 205 15.41 12.15 14.03
CA ASP A 205 16.23 11.79 15.18
C ASP A 205 15.42 11.78 16.50
N GLN A 206 14.36 12.60 16.58
CA GLN A 206 13.45 12.63 17.74
C GLN A 206 12.73 11.29 17.95
N ALA A 207 12.55 10.49 16.89
CA ALA A 207 11.99 9.16 17.02
C ALA A 207 12.86 8.23 17.88
N PHE A 208 14.19 8.44 17.90
CA PHE A 208 15.18 7.68 18.67
C PHE A 208 15.68 8.45 19.91
N ALA A 209 14.78 9.10 20.63
CA ALA A 209 15.12 10.02 21.72
C ALA A 209 16.03 9.40 22.81
N VAL A 210 15.94 8.08 23.03
CA VAL A 210 16.71 7.35 24.06
C VAL A 210 18.08 6.91 23.52
N ASN A 211 18.13 6.41 22.26
CA ASN A 211 19.36 5.87 21.69
C ASN A 211 19.73 6.61 20.40
N ARG A 212 20.30 7.80 20.58
CA ARG A 212 20.64 8.71 19.48
C ARG A 212 21.68 8.12 18.50
N LEU A 213 22.66 7.36 18.99
CA LEU A 213 23.68 6.77 18.15
C LEU A 213 23.08 5.72 17.20
N LEU A 214 22.23 4.85 17.76
CA LEU A 214 21.51 3.86 16.98
C LEU A 214 20.58 4.52 15.98
N GLY A 215 19.89 5.59 16.40
CA GLY A 215 19.05 6.41 15.52
C GLY A 215 19.80 6.98 14.35
N SER A 216 20.94 7.63 14.61
CA SER A 216 21.80 8.20 13.57
C SER A 216 22.23 7.14 12.55
N ALA A 217 22.70 5.99 13.01
CA ALA A 217 23.12 4.89 12.13
C ALA A 217 21.96 4.29 11.31
N THR A 218 20.75 4.23 11.89
CA THR A 218 19.53 3.75 11.18
C THR A 218 19.09 4.73 10.12
N LEU A 219 19.06 6.02 10.46
CA LEU A 219 18.63 7.09 9.56
C LEU A 219 19.60 7.31 8.42
N ASP A 220 20.90 7.15 8.66
CA ASP A 220 21.93 7.21 7.61
C ASP A 220 21.66 6.16 6.53
N ARG A 221 21.41 4.89 6.93
CA ARG A 221 21.05 3.83 5.99
C ARG A 221 19.74 4.08 5.25
N LEU A 222 18.71 4.61 5.93
CA LEU A 222 17.44 4.93 5.29
C LEU A 222 17.56 6.08 4.29
N ARG A 223 18.45 7.06 4.54
CA ARG A 223 18.65 8.21 3.66
C ARG A 223 19.57 7.93 2.50
N HIS A 224 20.43 6.92 2.63
CA HIS A 224 21.38 6.59 1.57
C HIS A 224 20.64 6.21 0.28
N ASN A 225 20.89 6.93 -0.82
CA ASN A 225 20.26 6.77 -2.13
C ASN A 225 18.71 6.81 -2.12
N ALA A 226 18.11 7.44 -1.10
CA ALA A 226 16.66 7.47 -0.96
C ALA A 226 16.01 8.48 -1.93
N TYR A 227 14.85 8.10 -2.45
CA TYR A 227 13.91 9.02 -3.08
C TYR A 227 13.07 9.72 -2.01
N CYS A 228 13.18 11.04 -1.92
CA CYS A 228 12.48 11.85 -0.94
C CYS A 228 11.29 12.56 -1.58
N LEU A 229 10.11 12.40 -0.99
CA LEU A 229 8.86 13.05 -1.38
C LEU A 229 8.33 13.85 -0.20
N GLU A 230 8.21 15.16 -0.40
CA GLU A 230 7.59 16.06 0.58
C GLU A 230 6.18 16.42 0.10
N LEU A 231 5.19 16.10 0.91
CA LEU A 231 3.78 16.40 0.65
C LEU A 231 3.39 17.62 1.48
N ASP A 232 3.49 18.80 0.89
CA ASP A 232 3.04 20.03 1.51
C ASP A 232 1.67 20.43 0.95
N GLY A 233 0.65 20.49 1.81
CA GLY A 233 -0.70 20.78 1.40
C GLY A 233 -1.72 20.67 2.53
N GLN A 234 -2.95 21.07 2.22
CA GLN A 234 -4.05 20.99 3.16
C GLN A 234 -4.52 19.53 3.39
N SER A 235 -4.97 19.24 4.60
CA SER A 235 -5.48 17.92 4.95
C SER A 235 -6.70 17.53 4.11
N TYR A 236 -6.67 16.34 3.50
CA TYR A 236 -7.84 15.71 2.88
C TYR A 236 -8.94 15.33 3.88
N ARG A 237 -8.63 15.33 5.18
CA ARG A 237 -9.55 15.01 6.28
C ARG A 237 -10.26 16.23 6.84
N ALA A 238 -10.06 17.42 6.24
CA ALA A 238 -10.79 18.61 6.63
C ALA A 238 -12.31 18.34 6.55
N PRO A 239 -13.12 18.74 7.54
CA PRO A 239 -14.55 18.56 7.50
C PRO A 239 -15.12 19.24 6.27
N LYS A 240 -16.04 18.56 5.55
CA LYS A 240 -16.80 19.20 4.48
C LYS A 240 -17.63 20.30 5.14
N LEU A 241 -17.32 21.56 4.84
CA LEU A 241 -18.15 22.66 5.26
C LEU A 241 -19.53 22.41 4.61
N LEU A 242 -20.54 22.20 5.45
CA LEU A 242 -21.93 22.22 4.97
C LEU A 242 -22.17 23.61 4.34
N PRO A 243 -22.81 23.68 3.17
CA PRO A 243 -23.15 24.95 2.59
C PRO A 243 -23.93 25.75 3.65
N LYS A 244 -23.46 26.96 3.97
CA LYS A 244 -24.18 27.87 4.87
C LYS A 244 -25.58 28.02 4.26
N ILE A 245 -26.60 27.49 4.93
CA ILE A 245 -27.99 27.78 4.60
C ILE A 245 -28.13 29.27 4.78
N SER A 246 -28.23 29.98 3.69
CA SER A 246 -28.44 31.43 3.72
C SER A 246 -29.74 31.69 4.48
N GLN A 247 -29.63 32.38 5.62
CA GLN A 247 -30.74 32.74 6.50
C GLN A 247 -31.79 33.67 5.84
N THR A 248 -31.64 33.94 4.54
CA THR A 248 -32.56 34.83 3.78
C THR A 248 -33.90 34.19 3.42
N ALA A 249 -34.09 32.88 3.72
CA ALA A 249 -35.37 32.20 3.40
C ALA A 249 -36.37 32.14 4.55
N VAL A 250 -35.99 32.49 5.77
CA VAL A 250 -36.88 32.41 6.95
C VAL A 250 -37.70 33.69 7.14
N ILE A 251 -37.22 34.86 6.68
CA ILE A 251 -37.90 36.14 6.91
C ILE A 251 -39.11 36.37 5.96
N LYS A 252 -39.28 35.58 4.88
CA LYS A 252 -40.41 35.70 3.94
C LYS A 252 -41.67 34.92 4.32
N LYS A 253 -41.64 34.11 5.40
CA LYS A 253 -42.82 33.33 5.82
C LYS A 253 -43.63 33.97 6.96
N GLU A 254 -43.05 34.92 7.71
CA GLU A 254 -43.75 35.59 8.82
C GLU A 254 -44.47 36.86 8.44
N ALA A 255 -44.28 37.40 7.21
CA ALA A 255 -44.94 38.61 6.74
C ALA A 255 -46.29 38.37 5.99
N LYS A 256 -46.82 37.13 6.01
CA LYS A 256 -48.11 36.82 5.32
C LYS A 256 -49.22 36.29 6.23
N SER A 257 -49.08 36.39 7.55
CA SER A 257 -50.14 35.91 8.48
C SER A 257 -50.70 37.01 9.39
N THR A 258 -50.57 38.28 9.03
CA THR A 258 -51.23 39.36 9.77
C THR A 258 -51.93 40.32 8.81
N THR A 259 -53.03 39.88 8.23
CA THR A 259 -54.10 40.77 7.71
C THR A 259 -55.31 39.90 7.41
N VAL A 260 -56.24 39.74 8.39
CA VAL A 260 -57.69 39.76 8.32
C VAL A 260 -58.17 40.03 9.74
#